data_05666a5e64efcb4fc2927a475ebabd0d
#
_entry.id   05666a5e64efcb4fc2927a475ebabd0d
#
_cell.length_a   1.000
_cell.length_b   1.000
_cell.length_c   1.000
_cell.angle_alpha   90.00
_cell.angle_beta   90.00
_cell.angle_gamma   90.00
#
_symmetry.space_group_name_H-M   'P 1'
#
loop_
_entity.id
_entity.type
_entity.pdbx_description
1 polymer ?
#
loop_
_entity_poly.entity_id
_entity_poly.type
_entity_poly.pdbx_seq_one_letter_code
_entity_poly.pdbx_strand_id
1 'polypeptide(L)' 'MKVHFDRETDALYFRLDDSRIVESEEVKPGIVLDFNERNEVVGFEILDAAKRVPESSLKQMHFEVA' A
#
# COMPACT_ATOMS: atom_id res chain seq x y z
N MET A 1 11.12 -4.01 -2.55
CA MET A 1 9.69 -3.69 -2.45
C MET A 1 8.99 -4.77 -1.63
N LYS A 2 8.12 -4.35 -0.72
CA LYS A 2 7.34 -5.28 0.10
C LYS A 2 5.87 -5.03 -0.12
N VAL A 3 5.08 -6.12 -0.17
CA VAL A 3 3.63 -6.05 -0.26
C VAL A 3 3.05 -6.87 0.88
N HIS A 4 2.14 -6.28 1.63
CA HIS A 4 1.55 -6.92 2.79
C HIS A 4 0.06 -6.64 2.85
N PHE A 5 -0.74 -7.69 3.09
CA PHE A 5 -2.16 -7.55 3.35
C PHE A 5 -2.44 -7.90 4.80
N ASP A 6 -2.97 -6.93 5.55
CA ASP A 6 -3.36 -7.13 6.94
C ASP A 6 -4.86 -7.41 7.01
N ARG A 7 -5.22 -8.64 7.38
CA ARG A 7 -6.62 -9.07 7.46
C ARG A 7 -7.39 -8.37 8.57
N GLU A 8 -6.74 -8.02 9.66
CA GLU A 8 -7.41 -7.37 10.78
C GLU A 8 -7.87 -5.96 10.44
N THR A 9 -7.01 -5.21 9.78
CA THR A 9 -7.31 -3.82 9.40
C THR A 9 -7.88 -3.72 8.00
N ASP A 10 -7.90 -4.81 7.24
CA ASP A 10 -8.34 -4.87 5.85
C ASP A 10 -7.59 -3.85 5.00
N ALA A 11 -6.28 -3.79 5.17
CA ALA A 11 -5.41 -2.84 4.48
C ALA A 11 -4.37 -3.58 3.64
N LEU A 12 -4.24 -3.18 2.40
CA LEU A 12 -3.20 -3.66 1.49
C LEU A 12 -2.10 -2.61 1.45
N TYR A 13 -0.89 -3.00 1.78
CA TYR A 13 0.23 -2.10 1.98
C TYR A 13 1.36 -2.41 1.01
N PHE A 14 1.85 -1.37 0.32
CA PHE A 14 3.00 -1.46 -0.57
C PHE A 14 4.12 -0.57 -0.04
N ARG A 15 5.29 -1.17 0.17
CA ARG A 15 6.48 -0.45 0.59
C ARG A 15 7.47 -0.44 -0.56
N LEU A 16 7.68 0.73 -1.16
CA LEU A 16 8.53 0.87 -2.35
C LEU A 16 9.99 1.01 -1.99
N ASP A 17 10.28 1.62 -0.85
CA ASP A 17 11.62 1.98 -0.41
C ASP A 17 11.69 1.86 1.10
N ASP A 18 12.84 1.51 1.66
CA ASP A 18 13.02 1.32 3.10
C ASP A 18 13.28 2.62 3.86
N SER A 19 13.24 3.77 3.21
CA SER A 19 13.40 5.07 3.86
C SER A 19 12.36 5.24 4.96
N ARG A 20 12.75 5.97 6.02
CA ARG A 20 11.85 6.26 7.12
C ARG A 20 10.67 7.10 6.64
N ILE A 21 9.47 6.70 7.03
CA ILE A 21 8.25 7.45 6.76
C ILE A 21 8.12 8.55 7.81
N VAL A 22 8.00 9.79 7.37
CA VAL A 22 7.84 10.95 8.25
C VAL A 22 6.46 11.60 8.14
N GLU A 23 5.72 11.29 7.07
CA GLU A 23 4.40 11.85 6.85
C GLU A 23 3.56 10.88 6.03
N SER A 24 2.26 10.83 6.30
CA SER A 24 1.29 10.06 5.53
C SER A 24 0.11 10.96 5.20
N GLU A 25 -0.43 10.83 4.00
CA GLU A 25 -1.54 11.66 3.53
C GLU A 25 -2.58 10.80 2.81
N GLU A 26 -3.84 10.91 3.23
CA GLU A 26 -4.94 10.28 2.52
C GLU A 26 -5.32 11.15 1.33
N VAL A 27 -4.91 10.74 0.13
CA VAL A 27 -5.07 11.55 -1.10
C VAL A 27 -6.44 11.36 -1.76
N LYS A 28 -7.07 10.24 -1.50
CA LYS A 28 -8.43 9.90 -1.90
C LYS A 28 -9.01 9.01 -0.80
N PRO A 29 -10.33 8.91 -0.66
CA PRO A 29 -10.90 8.03 0.37
C PRO A 29 -10.31 6.61 0.26
N GLY A 30 -9.63 6.20 1.32
CA GLY A 30 -9.02 4.87 1.42
C GLY A 30 -7.69 4.69 0.70
N ILE A 31 -7.11 5.74 0.13
CA ILE A 31 -5.80 5.68 -0.52
C ILE A 31 -4.85 6.60 0.22
N VAL A 32 -3.85 6.03 0.87
CA VAL A 32 -2.87 6.77 1.69
C VAL A 32 -1.50 6.68 1.05
N LEU A 33 -0.82 7.81 0.92
CA LEU A 33 0.57 7.86 0.48
C LEU A 33 1.48 8.14 1.67
N ASP A 34 2.62 7.45 1.72
CA ASP A 34 3.63 7.60 2.76
C ASP A 34 4.86 8.28 2.18
N PHE A 35 5.36 9.31 2.87
CA PHE A 35 6.46 10.14 2.41
C PHE A 35 7.66 10.05 3.33
N ASN A 36 8.87 10.14 2.76
CA ASN A 36 10.11 10.22 3.52
C ASN A 36 10.51 11.69 3.78
N GLU A 37 11.68 11.91 4.37
CA GLU A 37 12.19 13.24 4.69
C GLU A 37 12.40 14.12 3.45
N ARG A 38 12.62 13.51 2.29
CA ARG A 38 12.82 14.22 1.03
C ARG A 38 11.52 14.44 0.27
N ASN A 39 10.39 14.20 0.93
CA ASN A 39 9.06 14.33 0.34
C ASN A 39 8.84 13.41 -0.86
N GLU A 40 9.49 12.26 -0.86
CA GLU A 40 9.29 11.23 -1.88
C GLU A 40 8.27 10.22 -1.40
N VAL A 41 7.44 9.69 -2.30
CA VAL A 41 6.52 8.62 -1.97
C VAL A 41 7.31 7.32 -1.85
N VAL A 42 7.30 6.72 -0.65
CA VAL A 42 8.04 5.49 -0.36
C VAL A 42 7.13 4.31 -0.03
N GLY A 43 5.84 4.55 0.03
CA GLY A 43 4.85 3.52 0.27
C GLY A 43 3.45 4.03 0.01
N PHE A 44 2.50 3.11 -0.09
CA PHE A 44 1.08 3.48 -0.14
C PHE A 44 0.23 2.37 0.44
N GLU A 45 -0.96 2.74 0.92
CA GLU A 45 -1.90 1.83 1.54
C GLU A 45 -3.26 1.95 0.88
N ILE A 46 -3.90 0.82 0.70
CA ILE A 46 -5.27 0.75 0.19
C ILE A 46 -6.13 0.19 1.33
N LEU A 47 -6.98 1.06 1.87
CA LEU A 47 -7.88 0.68 2.96
C LEU A 47 -9.16 0.07 2.39
N ASP A 48 -9.87 -0.71 3.20
CA ASP A 48 -11.06 -1.45 2.78
C ASP A 48 -10.76 -2.30 1.56
N ALA A 49 -9.62 -2.99 1.59
CA ALA A 49 -9.11 -3.73 0.44
C ALA A 49 -10.09 -4.79 -0.06
N ALA A 50 -10.82 -5.48 0.84
CA ALA A 50 -11.77 -6.51 0.45
C ALA A 50 -12.94 -5.98 -0.38
N LYS A 51 -13.23 -4.68 -0.28
CA LYS A 51 -14.29 -4.04 -1.09
C LYS A 51 -13.79 -3.63 -2.47
N ARG A 52 -12.47 -3.54 -2.63
CA ARG A 52 -11.83 -3.04 -3.85
C ARG A 52 -11.22 -4.14 -4.68
N VAL A 53 -10.75 -5.20 -4.02
CA VAL A 53 -10.02 -6.31 -4.65
C VAL A 53 -10.71 -7.61 -4.27
N PRO A 54 -11.01 -8.50 -5.24
CA PRO A 54 -11.58 -9.81 -4.92
C PRO A 54 -10.65 -10.57 -3.98
N GLU A 55 -11.21 -11.35 -3.06
CA GLU A 55 -10.42 -12.11 -2.10
C GLU A 55 -9.41 -13.03 -2.76
N SER A 56 -9.79 -13.65 -3.88
CA SER A 56 -8.89 -14.51 -4.64
C SER A 56 -7.66 -13.76 -5.12
N SER A 57 -7.80 -12.47 -5.45
CA SER A 57 -6.69 -11.63 -5.88
C SER A 57 -5.79 -11.21 -4.72
N LEU A 58 -6.31 -11.19 -3.49
CA LEU A 58 -5.52 -10.86 -2.30
C LEU A 58 -4.56 -12.01 -1.92
N LYS A 59 -4.78 -13.19 -2.44
CA LYS A 59 -3.94 -14.37 -2.19
C LYS A 59 -2.89 -14.57 -3.27
N GLN A 60 -2.98 -13.84 -4.36
CA GLN A 60 -2.10 -13.99 -5.52
C GLN A 60 -1.69 -12.61 -6.02
N MET A 61 -0.42 -12.48 -6.33
CA MET A 61 0.09 -11.29 -6.98
C MET A 61 0.83 -11.71 -8.24
N HIS A 62 0.47 -11.08 -9.35
CA HIS A 62 1.16 -11.30 -10.61
C HIS A 62 2.06 -10.07 -10.88
N PHE A 63 3.36 -10.28 -10.87
CA PHE A 63 4.34 -9.24 -11.11
C PHE A 63 5.02 -9.50 -12.45
N GLU A 64 4.86 -8.56 -13.38
CA GLU A 64 5.48 -8.65 -14.70
C GLU A 64 6.49 -7.53 -14.90
N VAL A 65 7.60 -7.86 -15.54
CA VAL A 65 8.59 -6.89 -15.99
C VAL A 65 8.64 -6.98 -17.51
N ALA A 66 8.30 -5.86 -18.17
CA ALA A 66 8.27 -5.79 -19.63
C ALA A 66 9.69 -5.73 -20.23
#